data_eb06f3126f13ff96d99dcc5dc1fb552e
#
_entry.id   eb06f3126f13ff96d99dcc5dc1fb552e
#
_cell.length_a   1.000
_cell.length_b   1.000
_cell.length_c   1.000
_cell.angle_alpha   90.00
_cell.angle_beta   90.00
_cell.angle_gamma   90.00
#
_symmetry.space_group_name_H-M   'P 1'
#
loop_
_entity.id
_entity.type
_entity.pdbx_description
1 polymer ?
#
loop_
_entity_poly.entity_id
_entity_poly.type
_entity_poly.pdbx_seq_one_letter_code
_entity_poly.pdbx_strand_id
1 'polypeptide(L)'
;MTIVNRLALGVVTMLIFACGGGGSSSPASPILNDATNNPPSAPAEHWGLARASAASVDVSQADVDAILDHLFFDAATQSALVSKDGYVVGERYADGFDADSLGTSWSVAKSFYSAAMGVAIEEGHFSSVTQKASTVLTEFVDTDKEEITVEQILRMRSGLAANTDVFFSGDQTAHALANTLVTAPGA
;
A
#
# COMPACT_ATOMS: atom_id res chain seq x y z
N MET A 1 -1.68 17.21 -23.83
CA MET A 1 -2.63 17.60 -22.78
C MET A 1 -3.98 16.90 -23.02
N THR A 2 -3.99 15.58 -23.23
CA THR A 2 -5.19 14.84 -23.65
C THR A 2 -5.32 13.44 -23.01
N ILE A 3 -4.41 13.04 -22.11
CA ILE A 3 -4.43 11.73 -21.45
C ILE A 3 -5.27 11.74 -20.15
N VAL A 4 -5.50 12.90 -19.55
CA VAL A 4 -6.15 13.03 -18.23
C VAL A 4 -7.67 12.91 -18.28
N ASN A 5 -8.31 13.01 -19.45
CA ASN A 5 -9.76 13.19 -19.54
C ASN A 5 -10.58 11.91 -19.86
N ARG A 6 -9.94 10.72 -19.95
CA ARG A 6 -10.64 9.44 -20.16
C ARG A 6 -10.54 8.44 -19.00
N LEU A 7 -9.94 8.85 -17.88
CA LEU A 7 -9.82 8.04 -16.66
C LEU A 7 -10.97 8.29 -15.64
N ALA A 8 -12.12 8.71 -16.13
CA ALA A 8 -13.30 8.85 -15.27
C ALA A 8 -13.92 7.46 -15.00
N LEU A 9 -13.93 7.09 -13.75
CA LEU A 9 -14.60 5.95 -13.11
C LEU A 9 -13.96 4.55 -13.26
N GLY A 10 -12.74 4.41 -12.83
CA GLY A 10 -12.21 3.11 -12.43
C GLY A 10 -11.14 3.36 -11.38
N VAL A 11 -11.27 2.76 -10.21
CA VAL A 11 -10.21 2.86 -9.19
C VAL A 11 -8.97 2.17 -9.71
N VAL A 12 -8.01 2.95 -10.18
CA VAL A 12 -6.67 2.45 -10.48
C VAL A 12 -5.92 2.37 -9.15
N THR A 13 -5.76 1.18 -8.62
CA THR A 13 -4.93 0.96 -7.44
C THR A 13 -3.51 0.74 -7.94
N MET A 14 -2.64 1.73 -7.75
CA MET A 14 -1.24 1.65 -8.11
C MET A 14 -0.42 1.37 -6.84
N LEU A 15 0.20 0.21 -6.77
CA LEU A 15 1.18 -0.13 -5.74
C LEU A 15 2.57 0.08 -6.31
N ILE A 16 3.28 1.10 -5.83
CA ILE A 16 4.67 1.38 -6.20
C ILE A 16 5.56 0.95 -5.03
N PHE A 17 6.46 0.04 -5.29
CA PHE A 17 7.53 -0.30 -4.38
C PHE A 17 8.82 0.35 -4.87
N ALA A 18 9.26 1.41 -4.19
CA ALA A 18 10.57 1.99 -4.40
C ALA A 18 11.43 1.73 -3.17
N CYS A 19 12.55 1.06 -3.35
CA CYS A 19 13.58 0.92 -2.33
C CYS A 19 14.93 1.33 -2.94
N GLY A 20 15.57 2.34 -2.36
CA GLY A 20 16.88 2.79 -2.79
C GLY A 20 17.97 1.80 -2.37
N GLY A 21 18.55 1.12 -3.34
CA GLY A 21 19.77 0.33 -3.18
C GLY A 21 20.48 0.31 -4.52
N GLY A 22 21.70 0.92 -4.59
CA GLY A 22 22.44 1.10 -5.83
C GLY A 22 22.82 -0.22 -6.49
N GLY A 23 22.31 -0.44 -7.68
CA GLY A 23 22.68 -1.52 -8.58
C GLY A 23 22.58 -1.02 -10.03
N SER A 24 23.48 -1.42 -10.88
CA SER A 24 23.63 -0.96 -12.25
C SER A 24 22.35 -1.21 -13.06
N SER A 25 21.88 -0.18 -13.75
CA SER A 25 20.65 -0.17 -14.52
C SER A 25 20.78 -0.91 -15.85
N SER A 26 20.18 -2.09 -15.94
CA SER A 26 19.74 -2.64 -17.23
C SER A 26 18.25 -2.40 -17.40
N PRO A 27 17.74 -2.20 -18.62
CA PRO A 27 16.31 -2.00 -18.83
C PRO A 27 15.50 -3.23 -18.41
N ALA A 28 14.42 -3.02 -17.68
CA ALA A 28 13.54 -4.09 -17.25
C ALA A 28 12.93 -4.83 -18.46
N SER A 29 12.96 -6.14 -18.40
CA SER A 29 12.26 -6.96 -19.40
C SER A 29 10.77 -7.05 -19.08
N PRO A 30 9.85 -6.69 -19.98
CA PRO A 30 8.43 -6.86 -19.73
C PRO A 30 8.09 -8.35 -19.67
N ILE A 31 7.58 -8.81 -18.55
CA ILE A 31 6.91 -10.10 -18.48
C ILE A 31 5.47 -9.87 -18.92
N LEU A 32 5.26 -9.85 -20.23
CA LEU A 32 3.92 -9.90 -20.79
C LEU A 32 3.42 -11.33 -20.64
N ASN A 33 2.48 -11.52 -19.74
CA ASN A 33 1.78 -12.79 -19.71
C ASN A 33 0.98 -12.96 -20.99
N ASP A 34 0.91 -14.19 -21.45
CA ASP A 34 0.05 -14.61 -22.54
C ASP A 34 -1.42 -14.27 -22.20
N ALA A 35 -1.81 -13.06 -22.56
CA ALA A 35 -3.18 -12.59 -22.44
C ALA A 35 -3.98 -13.21 -23.59
N THR A 36 -4.23 -14.51 -23.49
CA THR A 36 -5.31 -15.11 -24.28
C THR A 36 -6.60 -14.42 -23.84
N ASN A 37 -7.45 -14.03 -24.80
CA ASN A 37 -8.73 -13.34 -24.63
C ASN A 37 -9.77 -14.11 -23.77
N ASN A 38 -9.32 -14.90 -22.85
CA ASN A 38 -10.14 -15.67 -21.95
C ASN A 38 -9.98 -15.08 -20.53
N PRO A 39 -11.03 -14.57 -19.88
CA PRO A 39 -10.92 -14.17 -18.49
C PRO A 39 -10.41 -15.36 -17.68
N PRO A 40 -9.48 -15.16 -16.76
CA PRO A 40 -8.93 -16.26 -15.97
C PRO A 40 -10.03 -16.99 -15.23
N SER A 41 -10.08 -18.30 -15.36
CA SER A 41 -11.16 -19.16 -14.88
C SER A 41 -11.12 -19.47 -13.38
N ALA A 42 -10.20 -18.90 -12.62
CA ALA A 42 -10.20 -18.86 -11.14
C ALA A 42 -9.05 -17.99 -10.64
N PRO A 43 -9.14 -17.36 -9.45
CA PRO A 43 -7.96 -16.80 -8.81
C PRO A 43 -6.97 -17.94 -8.54
N ALA A 44 -5.71 -17.72 -8.85
CA ALA A 44 -4.65 -18.62 -8.42
C ALA A 44 -4.71 -18.76 -6.90
N GLU A 45 -4.41 -19.94 -6.37
CA GLU A 45 -4.45 -20.24 -4.92
C GLU A 45 -3.49 -19.38 -4.06
N HIS A 46 -2.72 -18.51 -4.67
CA HIS A 46 -1.85 -17.54 -4.05
C HIS A 46 -2.41 -16.14 -4.25
N TRP A 47 -2.96 -15.55 -3.24
CA TRP A 47 -3.25 -14.12 -2.95
C TRP A 47 -3.15 -13.13 -4.14
N GLY A 48 -3.19 -13.60 -5.39
CA GLY A 48 -3.04 -12.83 -6.60
C GLY A 48 -4.38 -12.34 -7.13
N LEU A 49 -4.45 -11.09 -7.54
CA LEU A 49 -5.54 -10.63 -8.38
C LEU A 49 -5.54 -11.48 -9.66
N ALA A 50 -6.74 -11.82 -10.15
CA ALA A 50 -6.88 -12.48 -11.44
C ALA A 50 -6.25 -11.60 -12.54
N ARG A 51 -5.71 -12.24 -13.58
CA ARG A 51 -5.11 -11.54 -14.72
C ARG A 51 -6.11 -11.44 -15.86
N ALA A 52 -6.08 -10.34 -16.59
CA ALA A 52 -6.91 -10.12 -17.77
C ALA A 52 -6.11 -9.37 -18.85
N SER A 53 -6.55 -9.48 -20.10
CA SER A 53 -6.01 -8.58 -21.13
C SER A 53 -6.51 -7.15 -20.90
N ALA A 54 -5.68 -6.16 -21.20
CA ALA A 54 -6.09 -4.75 -21.07
C ALA A 54 -7.39 -4.47 -21.84
N ALA A 55 -7.54 -5.04 -23.04
CA ALA A 55 -8.72 -4.87 -23.88
C ALA A 55 -10.01 -5.43 -23.25
N SER A 56 -9.92 -6.50 -22.44
CA SER A 56 -11.09 -7.10 -21.81
C SER A 56 -11.68 -6.26 -20.66
N VAL A 57 -10.96 -5.24 -20.22
CA VAL A 57 -11.37 -4.27 -19.20
C VAL A 57 -11.35 -2.84 -19.72
N ASP A 58 -11.56 -2.66 -21.03
CA ASP A 58 -11.65 -1.39 -21.72
C ASP A 58 -10.43 -0.47 -21.55
N VAL A 59 -9.23 -1.05 -21.54
CA VAL A 59 -7.96 -0.31 -21.51
C VAL A 59 -7.12 -0.72 -22.70
N SER A 60 -6.40 0.21 -23.34
CA SER A 60 -5.46 -0.15 -24.40
C SER A 60 -4.16 -0.70 -23.81
N GLN A 61 -3.57 -1.71 -24.45
CA GLN A 61 -2.26 -2.22 -24.06
C GLN A 61 -1.19 -1.12 -24.12
N ALA A 62 -1.28 -0.22 -25.11
CA ALA A 62 -0.36 0.90 -25.24
C ALA A 62 -0.40 1.85 -24.03
N ASP A 63 -1.57 2.08 -23.44
CA ASP A 63 -1.68 2.90 -22.21
C ASP A 63 -1.06 2.18 -21.01
N VAL A 64 -1.26 0.87 -20.90
CA VAL A 64 -0.63 0.05 -19.85
C VAL A 64 0.89 0.08 -19.98
N ASP A 65 1.41 -0.11 -21.20
CA ASP A 65 2.85 -0.07 -21.46
C ASP A 65 3.44 1.32 -21.17
N ALA A 66 2.74 2.39 -21.55
CA ALA A 66 3.16 3.75 -21.27
C ALA A 66 3.22 4.05 -19.75
N ILE A 67 2.27 3.52 -18.98
CA ILE A 67 2.31 3.62 -17.50
C ILE A 67 3.55 2.90 -16.97
N LEU A 68 3.78 1.67 -17.40
CA LEU A 68 4.94 0.89 -16.96
C LEU A 68 6.27 1.56 -17.37
N ASP A 69 6.36 2.08 -18.59
CA ASP A 69 7.55 2.82 -19.05
C ASP A 69 7.81 4.06 -18.19
N HIS A 70 6.73 4.78 -17.84
CA HIS A 70 6.86 5.95 -16.97
C HIS A 70 7.34 5.58 -15.56
N LEU A 71 6.82 4.50 -14.99
CA LEU A 71 7.22 4.03 -13.66
C LEU A 71 8.68 3.56 -13.64
N PHE A 72 9.15 2.90 -14.69
CA PHE A 72 10.53 2.44 -14.83
C PHE A 72 11.50 3.50 -15.40
N PHE A 73 11.02 4.74 -15.59
CA PHE A 73 11.92 5.87 -15.81
C PHE A 73 12.82 6.13 -14.57
N ASP A 74 12.32 5.85 -13.37
CA ASP A 74 13.12 5.85 -12.16
C ASP A 74 13.84 4.50 -12.01
N ALA A 75 15.17 4.54 -12.04
CA ALA A 75 16.04 3.35 -11.90
C ALA A 75 15.89 2.65 -10.53
N ALA A 76 15.29 3.30 -9.53
CA ALA A 76 15.01 2.70 -8.23
C ALA A 76 13.74 1.82 -8.23
N THR A 77 12.93 1.86 -9.29
CA THR A 77 11.73 1.04 -9.39
C THR A 77 12.10 -0.43 -9.57
N GLN A 78 11.72 -1.26 -8.61
CA GLN A 78 12.00 -2.70 -8.60
C GLN A 78 10.89 -3.51 -9.24
N SER A 79 9.64 -3.12 -9.02
CA SER A 79 8.46 -3.76 -9.59
C SER A 79 7.32 -2.77 -9.77
N ALA A 80 6.46 -3.01 -10.74
CA ALA A 80 5.24 -2.25 -10.94
C ALA A 80 4.12 -3.18 -11.41
N LEU A 81 2.91 -2.93 -10.90
CA LEU A 81 1.70 -3.66 -11.23
C LEU A 81 0.59 -2.67 -11.56
N VAL A 82 -0.08 -2.88 -12.68
CA VAL A 82 -1.26 -2.11 -13.09
C VAL A 82 -2.47 -3.00 -12.98
N SER A 83 -3.48 -2.56 -12.21
CA SER A 83 -4.74 -3.27 -12.08
C SER A 83 -5.91 -2.41 -12.53
N LYS A 84 -6.93 -3.05 -13.12
CA LYS A 84 -8.19 -2.43 -13.54
C LYS A 84 -9.34 -3.40 -13.26
N ASP A 85 -10.37 -2.89 -12.60
CA ASP A 85 -11.59 -3.65 -12.26
C ASP A 85 -11.32 -4.98 -11.54
N GLY A 86 -10.30 -5.02 -10.67
CA GLY A 86 -9.90 -6.20 -9.92
C GLY A 86 -8.99 -7.17 -10.67
N TYR A 87 -8.58 -6.86 -11.92
CA TYR A 87 -7.68 -7.68 -12.71
C TYR A 87 -6.31 -7.03 -12.86
N VAL A 88 -5.24 -7.83 -12.84
CA VAL A 88 -3.92 -7.38 -13.26
C VAL A 88 -3.87 -7.34 -14.78
N VAL A 89 -3.59 -6.16 -15.33
CA VAL A 89 -3.50 -5.91 -16.77
C VAL A 89 -2.09 -5.60 -17.24
N GLY A 90 -1.16 -5.33 -16.31
CA GLY A 90 0.25 -5.12 -16.60
C GLY A 90 1.09 -5.33 -15.36
N GLU A 91 2.29 -5.87 -15.56
CA GLU A 91 3.24 -6.15 -14.52
C GLU A 91 4.64 -6.14 -15.09
N ARG A 92 5.59 -5.55 -14.38
CA ARG A 92 6.98 -5.45 -14.80
C ARG A 92 7.90 -5.47 -13.59
N TYR A 93 9.06 -6.07 -13.76
CA TYR A 93 10.13 -6.17 -12.76
C TYR A 93 11.43 -5.63 -13.33
N ALA A 94 12.26 -5.02 -12.48
CA ALA A 94 13.63 -4.68 -12.80
C ALA A 94 14.50 -5.95 -12.84
N ASP A 95 15.67 -5.84 -13.45
CA ASP A 95 16.62 -6.95 -13.49
C ASP A 95 16.96 -7.44 -12.08
N GLY A 96 16.87 -8.75 -11.88
CA GLY A 96 17.10 -9.40 -10.58
C GLY A 96 15.90 -9.43 -9.65
N PHE A 97 14.73 -8.95 -10.09
CA PHE A 97 13.46 -9.02 -9.37
C PHE A 97 12.42 -9.82 -10.14
N ASP A 98 11.48 -10.40 -9.41
CA ASP A 98 10.36 -11.19 -9.93
C ASP A 98 9.14 -11.07 -9.00
N ALA A 99 8.09 -11.86 -9.28
CA ALA A 99 6.86 -11.86 -8.49
C ALA A 99 7.05 -12.33 -7.03
N ASP A 100 8.08 -13.12 -6.77
CA ASP A 100 8.37 -13.69 -5.45
C ASP A 100 9.40 -12.85 -4.68
N SER A 101 9.94 -11.81 -5.29
CA SER A 101 10.93 -10.92 -4.67
C SER A 101 10.30 -10.10 -3.56
N LEU A 102 10.90 -10.14 -2.37
CA LEU A 102 10.44 -9.36 -1.23
C LEU A 102 10.91 -7.91 -1.35
N GLY A 103 9.97 -6.99 -1.27
CA GLY A 103 10.21 -5.55 -1.24
C GLY A 103 9.89 -4.93 0.11
N THR A 104 10.60 -3.86 0.46
CA THR A 104 10.27 -3.07 1.65
C THR A 104 9.07 -2.20 1.36
N SER A 105 7.96 -2.45 2.06
CA SER A 105 6.69 -1.75 1.83
C SER A 105 6.64 -0.33 2.39
N TRP A 106 7.58 0.03 3.29
CA TRP A 106 7.58 1.33 3.99
C TRP A 106 6.17 1.69 4.49
N SER A 107 5.71 2.90 4.24
CA SER A 107 4.38 3.38 4.69
C SER A 107 3.20 2.71 4.02
N VAL A 108 3.37 1.97 2.93
CA VAL A 108 2.30 1.12 2.37
C VAL A 108 1.84 0.07 3.38
N ALA A 109 2.73 -0.36 4.29
CA ALA A 109 2.38 -1.23 5.42
C ALA A 109 1.19 -0.70 6.23
N LYS A 110 1.00 0.63 6.33
CA LYS A 110 -0.15 1.21 7.06
C LYS A 110 -1.50 0.81 6.46
N SER A 111 -1.57 0.63 5.14
CA SER A 111 -2.78 0.13 4.47
C SER A 111 -3.11 -1.31 4.88
N PHE A 112 -2.09 -2.16 5.02
CA PHE A 112 -2.27 -3.52 5.52
C PHE A 112 -2.71 -3.53 6.99
N TYR A 113 -2.12 -2.68 7.85
CA TYR A 113 -2.56 -2.55 9.24
C TYR A 113 -4.00 -2.03 9.33
N SER A 114 -4.40 -1.11 8.45
CA SER A 114 -5.78 -0.63 8.40
C SER A 114 -6.75 -1.75 8.03
N ALA A 115 -6.41 -2.60 7.05
CA ALA A 115 -7.20 -3.77 6.69
C ALA A 115 -7.26 -4.79 7.84
N ALA A 116 -6.11 -5.08 8.48
CA ALA A 116 -6.05 -5.97 9.65
C ALA A 116 -6.92 -5.46 10.81
N MET A 117 -7.00 -4.14 11.02
CA MET A 117 -7.89 -3.57 12.02
C MET A 117 -9.37 -3.82 11.66
N GLY A 118 -9.75 -3.77 10.38
CA GLY A 118 -11.09 -4.15 9.93
C GLY A 118 -11.44 -5.59 10.29
N VAL A 119 -10.52 -6.52 10.06
CA VAL A 119 -10.69 -7.94 10.47
C VAL A 119 -10.81 -8.06 11.99
N ALA A 120 -9.94 -7.37 12.75
CA ALA A 120 -9.98 -7.41 14.22
C ALA A 120 -11.31 -6.87 14.80
N ILE A 121 -11.94 -5.91 14.13
CA ILE A 121 -13.28 -5.43 14.51
C ILE A 121 -14.33 -6.49 14.18
N GLU A 122 -14.28 -7.11 13.02
CA GLU A 122 -15.22 -8.17 12.62
C GLU A 122 -15.14 -9.38 13.55
N GLU A 123 -13.95 -9.74 13.98
CA GLU A 123 -13.70 -10.82 14.95
C GLU A 123 -14.04 -10.44 16.41
N GLY A 124 -14.42 -9.18 16.66
CA GLY A 124 -14.85 -8.70 17.98
C GLY A 124 -13.71 -8.35 18.94
N HIS A 125 -12.46 -8.27 18.47
CA HIS A 125 -11.33 -7.79 19.27
C HIS A 125 -11.41 -6.29 19.55
N PHE A 126 -12.07 -5.55 18.68
CA PHE A 126 -12.42 -4.13 18.83
C PHE A 126 -13.89 -3.92 18.55
N SER A 127 -14.53 -3.01 19.28
CA SER A 127 -15.95 -2.70 19.06
C SER A 127 -16.18 -1.86 17.80
N SER A 128 -15.26 -0.96 17.48
CA SER A 128 -15.28 -0.09 16.29
C SER A 128 -13.98 0.72 16.20
N VAL A 129 -13.81 1.45 15.10
CA VAL A 129 -12.70 2.43 14.96
C VAL A 129 -12.83 3.63 15.91
N THR A 130 -14.02 3.90 16.46
CA THR A 130 -14.23 4.98 17.44
C THR A 130 -13.87 4.56 18.87
N GLN A 131 -13.51 3.29 19.09
CA GLN A 131 -13.04 2.83 20.38
C GLN A 131 -11.76 3.57 20.78
N LYS A 132 -11.66 3.92 22.07
CA LYS A 132 -10.43 4.52 22.62
C LYS A 132 -9.27 3.55 22.51
N ALA A 133 -8.12 4.04 22.05
CA ALA A 133 -6.91 3.23 21.97
C ALA A 133 -6.39 2.82 23.36
N SER A 134 -6.69 3.60 24.40
CA SER A 134 -6.35 3.30 25.81
C SER A 134 -6.94 1.98 26.32
N THR A 135 -7.97 1.44 25.66
CA THR A 135 -8.52 0.11 26.01
C THR A 135 -7.55 -1.05 25.72
N VAL A 136 -6.56 -0.85 24.85
CA VAL A 136 -5.53 -1.83 24.48
C VAL A 136 -4.11 -1.29 24.68
N LEU A 137 -3.90 0.03 24.57
CA LEU A 137 -2.65 0.71 24.85
C LEU A 137 -2.70 1.25 26.28
N THR A 138 -2.37 0.41 27.25
CA THR A 138 -2.48 0.74 28.67
C THR A 138 -1.62 1.93 29.10
N GLU A 139 -0.58 2.24 28.32
CA GLU A 139 0.28 3.41 28.48
C GLU A 139 -0.45 4.74 28.24
N PHE A 140 -1.65 4.70 27.66
CA PHE A 140 -2.48 5.89 27.44
C PHE A 140 -3.48 6.13 28.58
N VAL A 141 -3.71 5.13 29.45
CA VAL A 141 -4.66 5.23 30.58
C VAL A 141 -4.18 6.30 31.58
N ASP A 142 -5.11 7.11 32.06
CA ASP A 142 -4.86 8.20 33.02
C ASP A 142 -3.84 9.25 32.52
N THR A 143 -3.70 9.40 31.19
CA THR A 143 -2.85 10.42 30.55
C THR A 143 -3.67 11.33 29.63
N ASP A 144 -3.04 12.38 29.11
CA ASP A 144 -3.62 13.27 28.10
C ASP A 144 -3.92 12.58 26.76
N LYS A 145 -3.43 11.34 26.58
CA LYS A 145 -3.63 10.48 25.39
C LYS A 145 -4.85 9.57 25.51
N GLU A 146 -5.50 9.50 26.65
CA GLU A 146 -6.56 8.53 26.95
C GLU A 146 -7.72 8.59 25.95
N GLU A 147 -8.06 9.78 25.47
CA GLU A 147 -9.17 10.02 24.56
C GLU A 147 -8.84 9.74 23.06
N ILE A 148 -7.60 9.40 22.74
CA ILE A 148 -7.21 9.07 21.37
C ILE A 148 -7.95 7.80 20.92
N THR A 149 -8.65 7.89 19.77
CA THR A 149 -9.36 6.74 19.19
C THR A 149 -8.51 5.97 18.18
N VAL A 150 -8.88 4.74 17.93
CA VAL A 150 -8.28 3.90 16.87
C VAL A 150 -8.35 4.62 15.51
N GLU A 151 -9.50 5.25 15.18
CA GLU A 151 -9.66 6.01 13.93
C GLU A 151 -8.64 7.15 13.81
N GLN A 152 -8.41 7.89 14.88
CA GLN A 152 -7.47 9.01 14.86
C GLN A 152 -6.02 8.53 14.63
N ILE A 153 -5.66 7.36 15.18
CA ILE A 153 -4.36 6.73 14.90
C ILE A 153 -4.27 6.29 13.45
N LEU A 154 -5.26 5.56 12.93
CA LEU A 154 -5.29 5.08 11.55
C LEU A 154 -5.23 6.23 10.53
N ARG A 155 -5.85 7.37 10.86
CA ARG A 155 -5.84 8.58 10.02
C ARG A 155 -4.62 9.47 10.21
N MET A 156 -3.64 9.08 11.05
CA MET A 156 -2.47 9.90 11.38
C MET A 156 -2.86 11.24 12.04
N ARG A 157 -3.95 11.26 12.80
CA ARG A 157 -4.52 12.45 13.46
C ARG A 157 -4.64 12.26 14.98
N SER A 158 -3.73 11.49 15.56
CA SER A 158 -3.70 11.23 17.01
C SER A 158 -3.36 12.47 17.84
N GLY A 159 -2.74 13.49 17.25
CA GLY A 159 -2.24 14.66 17.96
C GLY A 159 -0.87 14.44 18.62
N LEU A 160 -0.30 13.25 18.52
CA LEU A 160 1.03 12.95 19.03
C LEU A 160 2.12 13.67 18.22
N ALA A 161 3.19 14.07 18.89
CA ALA A 161 4.34 14.67 18.25
C ALA A 161 4.93 13.74 17.16
N ALA A 162 5.24 14.32 16.00
CA ALA A 162 6.03 13.61 15.01
C ALA A 162 7.48 13.48 15.53
N ASN A 163 7.96 12.25 15.64
CA ASN A 163 9.29 11.98 16.12
C ASN A 163 9.96 10.94 15.22
N THR A 164 10.98 11.37 14.47
CA THR A 164 11.75 10.51 13.57
C THR A 164 12.78 9.65 14.29
N ASP A 165 13.12 9.97 15.55
CA ASP A 165 14.09 9.22 16.35
C ASP A 165 13.60 7.79 16.63
N VAL A 166 12.28 7.54 16.49
CA VAL A 166 11.69 6.20 16.55
C VAL A 166 12.38 5.22 15.62
N PHE A 167 12.84 5.65 14.45
CA PHE A 167 13.52 4.78 13.47
C PHE A 167 14.91 4.32 13.92
N PHE A 168 15.50 5.03 14.87
CA PHE A 168 16.83 4.73 15.42
C PHE A 168 16.76 4.13 16.83
N SER A 169 15.55 3.98 17.39
CA SER A 169 15.34 3.39 18.69
C SER A 169 15.52 1.86 18.66
N GLY A 170 16.11 1.30 19.69
CA GLY A 170 16.17 -0.14 19.91
C GLY A 170 14.81 -0.76 20.24
N ASP A 171 13.89 0.04 20.79
CA ASP A 171 12.48 -0.30 21.02
C ASP A 171 11.59 0.78 20.41
N GLN A 172 11.23 0.57 19.16
CA GLN A 172 10.42 1.51 18.39
C GLN A 172 9.00 1.66 18.97
N THR A 173 8.45 0.58 19.52
CA THR A 173 7.11 0.59 20.10
C THR A 173 7.06 1.45 21.36
N ALA A 174 7.95 1.18 22.32
CA ALA A 174 8.02 1.98 23.53
C ALA A 174 8.28 3.45 23.22
N HIS A 175 9.17 3.73 22.25
CA HIS A 175 9.48 5.11 21.84
C HIS A 175 8.25 5.81 21.24
N ALA A 176 7.49 5.13 20.37
CA ALA A 176 6.27 5.69 19.78
C ALA A 176 5.18 5.95 20.83
N LEU A 177 4.99 5.04 21.79
CA LEU A 177 4.01 5.18 22.87
C LEU A 177 4.37 6.30 23.85
N ALA A 178 5.66 6.63 24.00
CA ALA A 178 6.15 7.70 24.88
C ALA A 178 5.99 9.11 24.26
N ASN A 179 5.65 9.23 22.96
CA ASN A 179 5.45 10.53 22.33
C ASN A 179 4.39 11.38 23.06
N THR A 180 4.67 12.67 23.18
CA THR A 180 3.78 13.63 23.85
C THR A 180 2.65 14.07 22.94
N LEU A 181 1.50 14.41 23.53
CA LEU A 181 0.42 15.06 22.82
C LEU A 181 0.78 16.54 22.59
N VAL A 182 0.72 17.01 21.35
CA VAL A 182 1.08 18.40 20.98
C VAL A 182 -0.09 19.16 20.37
N THR A 183 -1.14 18.46 19.93
CA THR A 183 -2.41 19.02 19.48
C THR A 183 -3.56 18.16 19.99
N ALA A 184 -4.78 18.70 19.97
CA ALA A 184 -5.97 17.90 20.30
C ALA A 184 -6.10 16.71 19.30
N PRO A 185 -6.47 15.51 19.78
CA PRO A 185 -6.75 14.38 18.91
C PRO A 185 -7.83 14.74 17.89
N GLY A 186 -7.55 14.45 16.61
CA GLY A 186 -8.47 14.76 15.50
C GLY A 186 -8.31 16.15 14.88
N ALA A 187 -7.44 17.01 15.42
CA ALA A 187 -7.18 18.34 14.87
C ALA A 187 -6.49 18.32 13.49
#